data_697bfb74b8dc7f4aa50e4fc3db6e8497
#
_entry.id   697bfb74b8dc7f4aa50e4fc3db6e8497
#
_cell.length_a   1.000
_cell.length_b   1.000
_cell.length_c   1.000
_cell.angle_alpha   90.00
_cell.angle_beta   90.00
_cell.angle_gamma   90.00
#
_symmetry.space_group_name_H-M   'P 1'
#
loop_
_entity.id
_entity.type
_entity.pdbx_description
1 polymer ?
#
loop_
_entity_poly.entity_id
_entity_poly.type
_entity_poly.pdbx_seq_one_letter_code
_entity_poly.pdbx_strand_id
1 'polypeptide(L)'
;ASPRSAQEAWTERGDAPIVITDESRLLIEEISIAARDSELVDQTSGVSARVAISAIELLASNLERRALTTGDHPVYPRLCDLPPLLPALTGKLEMVYEGEQQGPEVVARKLIGMAVRKLFEGRFPELERDVPANPDEPGPYAPILTWFAAGNAVTLSDEMPFAEYAAELARVPGLEALAAPLGGAPEQRAFWSELVLDGLHQSVKLARHDLDSTVSYKELLKFQLVKPPRRGPRRGTGEIN
;
A
#
# COMPACT_ATOMS: atom_id res chain seq x y z
N ALA A 1 -27.99 -8.14 26.50
CA ALA A 1 -27.98 -7.53 25.17
C ALA A 1 -26.62 -7.85 24.56
N SER A 2 -26.59 -8.56 23.43
CA SER A 2 -25.36 -8.82 22.66
C SER A 2 -24.81 -7.45 22.19
N PRO A 3 -23.50 -7.19 22.31
CA PRO A 3 -22.96 -5.97 21.73
C PRO A 3 -23.23 -6.02 20.23
N ARG A 4 -23.91 -4.99 19.69
CA ARG A 4 -24.07 -4.80 18.25
C ARG A 4 -22.68 -4.89 17.61
N SER A 5 -22.55 -5.64 16.54
CA SER A 5 -21.29 -5.68 15.81
C SER A 5 -20.96 -4.26 15.33
N ALA A 6 -19.67 -3.91 15.26
CA ALA A 6 -19.27 -2.61 14.72
C ALA A 6 -19.90 -2.39 13.33
N GLN A 7 -20.14 -3.43 12.58
CA GLN A 7 -20.79 -3.44 11.26
C GLN A 7 -22.26 -3.00 11.33
N GLU A 8 -23.03 -3.41 12.36
CA GLU A 8 -24.43 -2.98 12.55
C GLU A 8 -24.52 -1.51 12.93
N ALA A 9 -23.56 -1.01 13.71
CA ALA A 9 -23.52 0.40 14.10
C ALA A 9 -23.19 1.34 12.91
N TRP A 10 -22.54 0.85 11.86
CA TRP A 10 -22.15 1.65 10.70
C TRP A 10 -23.20 1.66 9.60
N THR A 11 -23.95 0.58 9.41
CA THR A 11 -25.06 0.52 8.45
C THR A 11 -26.26 1.41 8.83
N GLU A 12 -26.32 1.88 10.08
CA GLU A 12 -27.39 2.79 10.54
C GLU A 12 -27.05 4.28 10.30
N ARG A 13 -25.86 4.64 9.78
CA ARG A 13 -25.38 6.03 9.72
C ARG A 13 -25.77 6.83 8.49
N GLY A 14 -26.38 6.26 7.50
CA GLY A 14 -26.78 6.99 6.29
C GLY A 14 -27.37 6.09 5.22
N ASP A 15 -27.89 6.70 4.17
CA ASP A 15 -28.50 5.99 3.04
C ASP A 15 -27.47 5.31 2.11
N ALA A 16 -26.17 5.53 2.33
CA ALA A 16 -25.11 4.92 1.52
C ALA A 16 -24.62 3.61 2.16
N PRO A 17 -24.89 2.44 1.54
CA PRO A 17 -24.40 1.17 2.06
C PRO A 17 -22.88 1.09 1.88
N ILE A 18 -22.15 1.26 2.96
CA ILE A 18 -20.71 0.99 3.03
C ILE A 18 -20.46 -0.37 3.65
N VAL A 19 -19.44 -1.07 3.19
CA VAL A 19 -19.05 -2.40 3.69
C VAL A 19 -17.63 -2.31 4.23
N ILE A 20 -17.47 -2.43 5.54
CA ILE A 20 -16.15 -2.60 6.16
C ILE A 20 -15.81 -4.08 6.15
N THR A 21 -14.92 -4.48 5.26
CA THR A 21 -14.54 -5.89 5.04
C THR A 21 -13.57 -6.39 6.10
N ASP A 22 -13.46 -7.72 6.23
CA ASP A 22 -12.52 -8.33 7.16
C ASP A 22 -11.07 -8.04 6.76
N GLU A 23 -10.77 -7.93 5.44
CA GLU A 23 -9.46 -7.57 4.93
C GLU A 23 -9.04 -6.16 5.38
N SER A 24 -9.95 -5.21 5.33
CA SER A 24 -9.67 -3.84 5.78
C SER A 24 -9.48 -3.75 7.29
N ARG A 25 -10.23 -4.54 8.06
CA ARG A 25 -10.05 -4.66 9.52
C ARG A 25 -8.71 -5.27 9.86
N LEU A 26 -8.35 -6.36 9.18
CA LEU A 26 -7.07 -7.02 9.34
C LEU A 26 -5.91 -6.05 9.06
N LEU A 27 -6.01 -5.28 7.98
CA LEU A 27 -4.99 -4.28 7.65
C LEU A 27 -4.86 -3.20 8.74
N ILE A 28 -5.97 -2.69 9.27
CA ILE A 28 -5.96 -1.69 10.37
C ILE A 28 -5.39 -2.30 11.65
N GLU A 29 -5.67 -3.57 11.92
CA GLU A 29 -5.07 -4.30 13.04
C GLU A 29 -3.56 -4.43 12.87
N GLU A 30 -3.07 -4.81 11.68
CA GLU A 30 -1.65 -4.90 11.37
C GLU A 30 -0.95 -3.53 11.46
N ILE A 31 -1.60 -2.44 11.08
CA ILE A 31 -1.07 -1.07 11.31
C ILE A 31 -0.89 -0.82 12.82
N SER A 32 -1.86 -1.23 13.63
CA SER A 32 -1.79 -1.08 15.09
C SER A 32 -0.69 -1.95 15.71
N ILE A 33 -0.46 -3.14 15.17
CA ILE A 33 0.64 -4.03 15.58
C ILE A 33 1.98 -3.40 15.18
N ALA A 34 2.12 -2.94 13.92
CA ALA A 34 3.31 -2.27 13.44
C ALA A 34 3.68 -1.04 14.30
N ALA A 35 2.67 -0.29 14.77
CA ALA A 35 2.90 0.83 15.67
C ALA A 35 3.43 0.40 17.04
N ARG A 36 2.97 -0.74 17.59
CA ARG A 36 3.48 -1.30 18.86
C ARG A 36 4.91 -1.83 18.75
N ASP A 37 5.28 -2.33 17.58
CA ASP A 37 6.60 -2.93 17.33
C ASP A 37 7.62 -1.89 16.81
N SER A 38 7.18 -0.66 16.52
CA SER A 38 8.03 0.40 15.95
C SER A 38 8.89 1.08 16.99
N GLU A 39 10.20 1.18 16.72
CA GLU A 39 11.14 1.96 17.55
C GLU A 39 10.92 3.49 17.44
N LEU A 40 10.09 3.95 16.49
CA LEU A 40 9.76 5.36 16.28
C LEU A 40 8.56 5.83 17.12
N VAL A 41 7.85 4.88 17.76
CA VAL A 41 6.68 5.13 18.59
C VAL A 41 7.06 4.89 20.06
N ASP A 42 6.61 5.79 20.95
CA ASP A 42 6.83 5.64 22.38
C ASP A 42 6.05 4.46 22.94
N GLN A 43 6.76 3.42 23.33
CA GLN A 43 6.18 2.20 23.87
C GLN A 43 5.68 2.36 25.31
N THR A 44 6.14 3.40 26.02
CA THR A 44 5.73 3.66 27.42
C THR A 44 4.31 4.21 27.50
N SER A 45 3.91 4.99 26.49
CA SER A 45 2.54 5.51 26.35
C SER A 45 1.55 4.47 25.84
N GLY A 46 2.05 3.41 25.21
CA GLY A 46 1.29 2.33 24.62
C GLY A 46 0.46 2.76 23.40
N VAL A 47 0.31 1.86 22.42
CA VAL A 47 -0.59 2.10 21.27
C VAL A 47 -2.02 1.78 21.71
N SER A 48 -2.82 2.83 21.89
CA SER A 48 -4.20 2.71 22.34
C SER A 48 -5.08 2.01 21.28
N ALA A 49 -6.03 1.18 21.74
CA ALA A 49 -7.11 0.66 20.90
C ALA A 49 -7.90 1.75 20.16
N ARG A 50 -7.84 3.00 20.66
CA ARG A 50 -8.45 4.16 20.02
C ARG A 50 -7.88 4.47 18.65
N VAL A 51 -6.62 4.06 18.35
CA VAL A 51 -6.01 4.19 17.03
C VAL A 51 -6.82 3.42 16.00
N ALA A 52 -7.05 2.11 16.25
CA ALA A 52 -7.82 1.26 15.35
C ALA A 52 -9.27 1.74 15.20
N ILE A 53 -9.92 2.14 16.31
CA ILE A 53 -11.30 2.65 16.27
C ILE A 53 -11.37 3.91 15.39
N SER A 54 -10.48 4.88 15.60
CA SER A 54 -10.48 6.11 14.81
C SER A 54 -10.09 5.88 13.36
N ALA A 55 -9.20 4.92 13.07
CA ALA A 55 -8.88 4.54 11.70
C ALA A 55 -10.10 3.96 10.97
N ILE A 56 -10.88 3.09 11.64
CA ILE A 56 -12.13 2.56 11.08
C ILE A 56 -13.16 3.69 10.88
N GLU A 57 -13.27 4.63 11.81
CA GLU A 57 -14.16 5.78 11.68
C GLU A 57 -13.81 6.67 10.49
N LEU A 58 -12.53 6.97 10.29
CA LEU A 58 -12.08 7.75 9.14
C LEU A 58 -12.25 6.97 7.82
N LEU A 59 -11.97 5.66 7.83
CA LEU A 59 -12.24 4.81 6.67
C LEU A 59 -13.71 4.86 6.28
N ALA A 60 -14.62 4.64 7.24
CA ALA A 60 -16.06 4.70 7.02
C ALA A 60 -16.48 6.06 6.43
N SER A 61 -16.01 7.16 7.02
CA SER A 61 -16.29 8.51 6.52
C SER A 61 -15.77 8.74 5.11
N ASN A 62 -14.59 8.20 4.75
CA ASN A 62 -14.07 8.28 3.39
C ASN A 62 -14.92 7.46 2.40
N LEU A 63 -15.38 6.27 2.80
CA LEU A 63 -16.28 5.45 1.99
C LEU A 63 -17.63 6.12 1.77
N GLU A 64 -18.21 6.75 2.80
CA GLU A 64 -19.44 7.54 2.69
C GLU A 64 -19.26 8.71 1.70
N ARG A 65 -18.16 9.45 1.80
CA ARG A 65 -17.80 10.51 0.86
C ARG A 65 -17.73 9.98 -0.57
N ARG A 66 -17.03 8.86 -0.79
CA ARG A 66 -16.92 8.24 -2.12
C ARG A 66 -18.27 7.78 -2.65
N ALA A 67 -19.14 7.17 -1.83
CA ALA A 67 -20.49 6.80 -2.23
C ALA A 67 -21.27 7.99 -2.78
N LEU A 68 -21.16 9.14 -2.12
CA LEU A 68 -21.83 10.38 -2.53
C LEU A 68 -21.26 10.97 -3.81
N THR A 69 -19.94 10.84 -4.04
CA THR A 69 -19.28 11.45 -5.21
C THR A 69 -19.33 10.57 -6.44
N THR A 70 -19.24 9.25 -6.30
CA THR A 70 -19.20 8.30 -7.43
C THR A 70 -20.54 7.69 -7.75
N GLY A 71 -21.45 7.65 -6.77
CA GLY A 71 -22.73 6.93 -6.90
C GLY A 71 -22.61 5.40 -6.80
N ASP A 72 -21.43 4.88 -6.42
CA ASP A 72 -21.23 3.44 -6.21
C ASP A 72 -22.06 2.95 -5.02
N HIS A 73 -22.73 1.81 -5.16
CA HIS A 73 -23.51 1.16 -4.11
C HIS A 73 -23.49 -0.38 -4.28
N PRO A 74 -23.04 -1.15 -3.29
CA PRO A 74 -22.32 -0.75 -2.05
C PRO A 74 -20.88 -0.29 -2.33
N VAL A 75 -20.30 0.44 -1.36
CA VAL A 75 -18.90 0.90 -1.42
C VAL A 75 -18.03 0.05 -0.51
N TYR A 76 -16.93 -0.43 -1.05
CA TYR A 76 -15.93 -1.26 -0.38
C TYR A 76 -14.61 -0.52 -0.22
N PRO A 77 -13.82 -0.84 0.83
CA PRO A 77 -12.49 -0.28 1.02
C PRO A 77 -11.53 -0.61 -0.13
N ARG A 78 -10.60 0.30 -0.40
CA ARG A 78 -9.46 0.18 -1.32
C ARG A 78 -8.18 0.55 -0.56
N LEU A 79 -7.01 0.17 -1.04
CA LEU A 79 -5.77 0.63 -0.41
C LEU A 79 -5.57 2.14 -0.58
N CYS A 80 -6.02 2.71 -1.68
CA CYS A 80 -6.01 4.17 -1.88
C CYS A 80 -6.93 4.95 -0.91
N ASP A 81 -7.74 4.27 -0.09
CA ASP A 81 -8.46 4.88 1.03
C ASP A 81 -7.59 5.03 2.32
N LEU A 82 -6.36 4.51 2.34
CA LEU A 82 -5.51 4.56 3.55
C LEU A 82 -4.93 5.95 3.87
N PRO A 83 -4.53 6.80 2.90
CA PRO A 83 -4.02 8.13 3.19
C PRO A 83 -4.95 8.99 4.07
N PRO A 84 -6.27 8.99 3.89
CA PRO A 84 -7.21 9.64 4.81
C PRO A 84 -7.17 9.17 6.27
N LEU A 85 -6.56 8.02 6.55
CA LEU A 85 -6.41 7.48 7.91
C LEU A 85 -5.21 8.09 8.68
N LEU A 86 -4.30 8.79 7.99
CA LEU A 86 -3.11 9.38 8.62
C LEU A 86 -3.42 10.22 9.86
N PRO A 87 -4.48 11.07 9.92
CA PRO A 87 -4.80 11.82 11.11
C PRO A 87 -5.14 10.96 12.33
N ALA A 88 -5.71 9.75 12.14
CA ALA A 88 -5.95 8.82 13.25
C ALA A 88 -4.65 8.28 13.84
N LEU A 89 -3.62 8.14 13.02
CA LEU A 89 -2.29 7.68 13.44
C LEU A 89 -1.51 8.84 14.07
N THR A 90 -1.33 9.93 13.34
CA THR A 90 -0.50 11.07 13.79
C THR A 90 -1.04 11.77 15.02
N GLY A 91 -2.35 11.80 15.22
CA GLY A 91 -2.98 12.45 16.39
C GLY A 91 -3.11 11.57 17.64
N LYS A 92 -2.71 10.30 17.58
CA LYS A 92 -2.92 9.33 18.68
C LYS A 92 -1.70 8.47 18.98
N LEU A 93 -0.63 8.60 18.20
CA LEU A 93 0.65 7.95 18.45
C LEU A 93 1.60 8.99 19.05
N GLU A 94 2.11 8.70 20.23
CA GLU A 94 3.23 9.43 20.80
C GLU A 94 4.52 8.89 20.20
N MET A 95 5.39 9.79 19.76
CA MET A 95 6.61 9.41 19.05
C MET A 95 7.81 9.65 19.94
N VAL A 96 8.83 8.81 19.80
CA VAL A 96 10.15 9.12 20.35
C VAL A 96 10.80 10.25 19.55
N TYR A 97 11.88 10.84 20.08
CA TYR A 97 12.57 11.98 19.45
C TYR A 97 12.94 11.75 17.98
N GLU A 98 13.43 10.56 17.63
CA GLU A 98 13.76 10.18 16.26
C GLU A 98 12.53 10.12 15.35
N GLY A 99 11.40 9.71 15.90
CA GLY A 99 10.11 9.73 15.20
C GLY A 99 9.62 11.16 14.94
N GLU A 100 9.73 12.03 15.94
CA GLU A 100 9.37 13.45 15.80
C GLU A 100 10.25 14.16 14.76
N GLN A 101 11.56 13.87 14.72
CA GLN A 101 12.47 14.42 13.72
C GLN A 101 12.13 14.00 12.29
N GLN A 102 11.67 12.77 12.07
CA GLN A 102 11.24 12.30 10.76
C GLN A 102 9.92 12.92 10.32
N GLY A 103 9.11 13.33 11.27
CA GLY A 103 7.77 13.87 11.10
C GLY A 103 6.69 12.79 11.23
N PRO A 104 5.59 13.11 11.96
CA PRO A 104 4.53 12.17 12.28
C PRO A 104 3.90 11.51 11.05
N GLU A 105 3.73 12.25 9.98
CA GLU A 105 3.13 11.74 8.73
C GLU A 105 4.04 10.71 8.05
N VAL A 106 5.36 10.93 8.03
CA VAL A 106 6.33 9.99 7.47
C VAL A 106 6.33 8.69 8.27
N VAL A 107 6.30 8.79 9.60
CA VAL A 107 6.21 7.62 10.48
C VAL A 107 4.91 6.85 10.23
N ALA A 108 3.77 7.53 10.18
CA ALA A 108 2.47 6.91 9.93
C ALA A 108 2.44 6.19 8.57
N ARG A 109 2.99 6.79 7.50
CA ARG A 109 3.13 6.13 6.19
C ARG A 109 4.01 4.88 6.25
N LYS A 110 5.11 4.92 7.02
CA LYS A 110 5.95 3.74 7.24
C LYS A 110 5.19 2.61 7.93
N LEU A 111 4.39 2.93 8.96
CA LEU A 111 3.58 1.94 9.67
C LEU A 111 2.56 1.27 8.74
N ILE A 112 1.88 2.07 7.88
CA ILE A 112 0.99 1.54 6.84
C ILE A 112 1.77 0.62 5.89
N GLY A 113 2.93 1.05 5.39
CA GLY A 113 3.77 0.24 4.51
C GLY A 113 4.21 -1.09 5.14
N MET A 114 4.58 -1.09 6.43
CA MET A 114 4.93 -2.31 7.17
C MET A 114 3.74 -3.26 7.28
N ALA A 115 2.54 -2.76 7.56
CA ALA A 115 1.33 -3.56 7.64
C ALA A 115 0.96 -4.17 6.28
N VAL A 116 1.00 -3.37 5.21
CA VAL A 116 0.77 -3.84 3.83
C VAL A 116 1.77 -4.93 3.47
N ARG A 117 3.05 -4.71 3.72
CA ARG A 117 4.10 -5.70 3.47
C ARG A 117 3.85 -7.00 4.22
N LYS A 118 3.53 -6.94 5.50
CA LYS A 118 3.25 -8.12 6.33
C LYS A 118 2.04 -8.90 5.81
N LEU A 119 0.98 -8.19 5.43
CA LEU A 119 -0.21 -8.80 4.87
C LEU A 119 0.09 -9.44 3.50
N PHE A 120 0.89 -8.77 2.66
CA PHE A 120 1.35 -9.30 1.38
C PHE A 120 2.17 -10.59 1.56
N GLU A 121 3.20 -10.57 2.40
CA GLU A 121 4.06 -11.73 2.68
C GLU A 121 3.29 -12.91 3.27
N GLY A 122 2.21 -12.67 4.02
CA GLY A 122 1.38 -13.69 4.64
C GLY A 122 0.28 -14.29 3.75
N ARG A 123 -0.05 -13.64 2.63
CA ARG A 123 -1.19 -14.01 1.77
C ARG A 123 -0.82 -14.40 0.35
N PHE A 124 0.34 -13.98 -0.12
CA PHE A 124 0.78 -14.20 -1.49
C PHE A 124 2.05 -15.08 -1.53
N PRO A 125 2.35 -15.68 -2.69
CA PRO A 125 3.58 -16.46 -2.86
C PRO A 125 4.82 -15.66 -2.47
N GLU A 126 5.84 -16.35 -1.95
CA GLU A 126 7.10 -15.73 -1.59
C GLU A 126 7.71 -15.02 -2.82
N LEU A 127 8.16 -13.80 -2.60
CA LEU A 127 8.83 -13.02 -3.65
C LEU A 127 10.26 -13.55 -3.80
N GLU A 128 10.55 -14.22 -4.92
CA GLU A 128 11.87 -14.78 -5.18
C GLU A 128 12.96 -13.70 -5.12
N ARG A 129 14.01 -13.99 -4.36
CA ARG A 129 15.20 -13.14 -4.27
C ARG A 129 16.05 -13.32 -5.53
N ASP A 130 15.82 -12.45 -6.53
CA ASP A 130 16.70 -12.14 -7.67
C ASP A 130 17.03 -13.26 -8.71
N VAL A 131 16.73 -14.53 -8.46
CA VAL A 131 16.93 -15.60 -9.45
C VAL A 131 15.75 -16.57 -9.39
N PRO A 132 14.99 -16.78 -10.48
CA PRO A 132 13.95 -17.81 -10.52
C PRO A 132 14.59 -19.17 -10.22
N ALA A 133 13.92 -19.99 -9.41
CA ALA A 133 14.37 -21.35 -9.10
C ALA A 133 14.49 -22.20 -10.39
N ASN A 134 13.69 -21.87 -11.41
CA ASN A 134 13.77 -22.43 -12.75
C ASN A 134 13.70 -21.29 -13.78
N PRO A 135 14.76 -21.05 -14.61
CA PRO A 135 14.77 -19.99 -15.62
C PRO A 135 13.66 -20.13 -16.68
N ASP A 136 13.12 -21.33 -16.87
CA ASP A 136 12.09 -21.63 -17.87
C ASP A 136 10.66 -21.44 -17.32
N GLU A 137 10.48 -21.24 -16.00
CA GLU A 137 9.19 -21.01 -15.37
C GLU A 137 9.17 -19.60 -14.72
N PRO A 138 8.51 -18.62 -15.37
CA PRO A 138 8.41 -17.29 -14.80
C PRO A 138 7.61 -17.34 -13.49
N GLY A 139 8.17 -16.75 -12.42
CA GLY A 139 7.50 -16.64 -11.13
C GLY A 139 6.14 -15.92 -11.22
N PRO A 140 5.31 -16.04 -10.20
CA PRO A 140 3.91 -15.54 -10.22
C PRO A 140 3.81 -14.03 -10.46
N TYR A 141 4.83 -13.27 -10.14
CA TYR A 141 4.89 -11.82 -10.34
C TYR A 141 5.53 -11.39 -11.65
N ALA A 142 6.15 -12.32 -12.42
CA ALA A 142 6.86 -11.98 -13.64
C ALA A 142 5.99 -11.27 -14.70
N PRO A 143 4.73 -11.66 -14.95
CA PRO A 143 3.87 -10.94 -15.88
C PRO A 143 3.62 -9.49 -15.47
N ILE A 144 3.42 -9.24 -14.17
CA ILE A 144 3.22 -7.92 -13.58
C ILE A 144 4.47 -7.07 -13.79
N LEU A 145 5.62 -7.54 -13.34
CA LEU A 145 6.88 -6.80 -13.41
C LEU A 145 7.32 -6.53 -14.86
N THR A 146 7.11 -7.49 -15.76
CA THR A 146 7.39 -7.32 -17.20
C THR A 146 6.50 -6.24 -17.82
N TRP A 147 5.21 -6.18 -17.42
CA TRP A 147 4.30 -5.18 -17.91
C TRP A 147 4.71 -3.77 -17.49
N PHE A 148 5.15 -3.58 -16.23
CA PHE A 148 5.67 -2.30 -15.75
C PHE A 148 7.01 -1.96 -16.41
N ALA A 149 7.90 -2.95 -16.62
CA ALA A 149 9.18 -2.77 -17.30
C ALA A 149 9.04 -2.33 -18.78
N ALA A 150 7.89 -2.59 -19.39
CA ALA A 150 7.53 -2.06 -20.71
C ALA A 150 7.13 -0.57 -20.71
N GLY A 151 7.25 0.13 -19.57
CA GLY A 151 6.93 1.55 -19.43
C GLY A 151 5.47 1.84 -19.12
N ASN A 152 4.67 0.83 -18.78
CA ASN A 152 3.29 1.02 -18.38
C ASN A 152 3.18 1.54 -16.93
N ALA A 153 2.03 2.15 -16.63
CA ALA A 153 1.69 2.62 -15.29
C ALA A 153 0.21 2.37 -14.98
N VAL A 154 -0.09 2.22 -13.70
CA VAL A 154 -1.45 2.18 -13.16
C VAL A 154 -1.65 3.40 -12.28
N THR A 155 -2.78 4.08 -12.44
CA THR A 155 -3.15 5.21 -11.60
C THR A 155 -4.51 4.95 -10.97
N LEU A 156 -4.57 4.97 -9.66
CA LEU A 156 -5.76 4.68 -8.86
C LEU A 156 -6.10 5.89 -7.99
N SER A 157 -7.38 6.05 -7.67
CA SER A 157 -7.84 7.12 -6.79
C SER A 157 -8.99 6.64 -5.90
N ASP A 158 -9.07 7.19 -4.71
CA ASP A 158 -10.21 7.01 -3.81
C ASP A 158 -11.46 7.80 -4.28
N GLU A 159 -11.32 8.66 -5.31
CA GLU A 159 -12.42 9.39 -5.96
C GLU A 159 -12.94 8.73 -7.24
N MET A 160 -12.30 7.66 -7.68
CA MET A 160 -12.63 6.96 -8.93
C MET A 160 -13.84 6.03 -8.75
N PRO A 161 -14.83 6.01 -9.67
CA PRO A 161 -15.88 5.00 -9.67
C PRO A 161 -15.32 3.58 -9.71
N PHE A 162 -16.02 2.62 -9.12
CA PHE A 162 -15.50 1.24 -9.03
C PHE A 162 -15.19 0.63 -10.40
N ALA A 163 -16.03 0.89 -11.40
CA ALA A 163 -15.83 0.36 -12.75
C ALA A 163 -14.50 0.82 -13.37
N GLU A 164 -14.12 2.09 -13.17
CA GLU A 164 -12.86 2.65 -13.66
C GLU A 164 -11.67 2.10 -12.86
N TYR A 165 -11.80 2.05 -11.54
CA TYR A 165 -10.80 1.48 -10.64
C TYR A 165 -10.49 0.01 -10.97
N ALA A 166 -11.50 -0.81 -11.15
CA ALA A 166 -11.36 -2.21 -11.55
C ALA A 166 -10.76 -2.35 -12.96
N ALA A 167 -11.15 -1.49 -13.89
CA ALA A 167 -10.60 -1.47 -15.24
C ALA A 167 -9.10 -1.14 -15.26
N GLU A 168 -8.65 -0.18 -14.44
CA GLU A 168 -7.22 0.13 -14.30
C GLU A 168 -6.41 -1.05 -13.76
N LEU A 169 -6.91 -1.73 -12.73
CA LEU A 169 -6.26 -2.93 -12.18
C LEU A 169 -6.23 -4.08 -13.19
N ALA A 170 -7.30 -4.26 -13.96
CA ALA A 170 -7.42 -5.33 -14.96
C ALA A 170 -6.42 -5.18 -16.14
N ARG A 171 -5.84 -4.00 -16.35
CA ARG A 171 -4.77 -3.79 -17.35
C ARG A 171 -3.49 -4.55 -17.04
N VAL A 172 -3.27 -4.91 -15.77
CA VAL A 172 -2.03 -5.55 -15.31
C VAL A 172 -2.13 -7.06 -15.44
N PRO A 173 -1.37 -7.71 -16.34
CA PRO A 173 -1.45 -9.15 -16.54
C PRO A 173 -1.05 -9.94 -15.29
N GLY A 174 -1.81 -10.98 -14.96
CA GLY A 174 -1.53 -11.86 -13.82
C GLY A 174 -2.01 -11.35 -12.47
N LEU A 175 -2.42 -10.09 -12.36
CA LEU A 175 -2.82 -9.47 -11.10
C LEU A 175 -4.11 -10.11 -10.54
N GLU A 176 -5.13 -10.26 -11.38
CA GLU A 176 -6.39 -10.91 -11.02
C GLU A 176 -6.17 -12.39 -10.59
N ALA A 177 -5.26 -13.11 -11.26
CA ALA A 177 -4.98 -14.50 -10.92
C ALA A 177 -4.42 -14.68 -9.50
N LEU A 178 -3.65 -13.69 -9.03
CA LEU A 178 -3.14 -13.66 -7.64
C LEU A 178 -4.24 -13.28 -6.64
N ALA A 179 -5.13 -12.37 -7.01
CA ALA A 179 -6.17 -11.86 -6.12
C ALA A 179 -7.40 -12.77 -6.01
N ALA A 180 -7.76 -13.49 -7.09
CA ALA A 180 -8.96 -14.30 -7.19
C ALA A 180 -9.14 -15.34 -6.06
N PRO A 181 -8.10 -16.03 -5.58
CA PRO A 181 -8.26 -17.00 -4.48
C PRO A 181 -8.64 -16.36 -3.14
N LEU A 182 -8.41 -15.06 -2.97
CA LEU A 182 -8.57 -14.33 -1.70
C LEU A 182 -9.87 -13.53 -1.61
N GLY A 183 -10.54 -13.25 -2.74
CA GLY A 183 -11.74 -12.44 -2.78
C GLY A 183 -12.90 -13.08 -3.52
N GLY A 184 -14.08 -13.21 -2.86
CA GLY A 184 -15.30 -13.70 -3.50
C GLY A 184 -15.95 -12.65 -4.40
N ALA A 185 -16.11 -11.42 -3.91
CA ALA A 185 -16.69 -10.32 -4.66
C ALA A 185 -15.64 -9.59 -5.52
N PRO A 186 -16.05 -8.96 -6.64
CA PRO A 186 -15.14 -8.17 -7.47
C PRO A 186 -14.40 -7.09 -6.69
N GLU A 187 -15.06 -6.43 -5.75
CA GLU A 187 -14.50 -5.37 -4.92
C GLU A 187 -13.42 -5.90 -3.97
N GLN A 188 -13.62 -7.10 -3.41
CA GLN A 188 -12.60 -7.75 -2.58
C GLN A 188 -11.37 -8.14 -3.42
N ARG A 189 -11.59 -8.68 -4.63
CA ARG A 189 -10.48 -9.00 -5.53
C ARG A 189 -9.72 -7.74 -5.96
N ALA A 190 -10.40 -6.63 -6.16
CA ALA A 190 -9.78 -5.36 -6.47
C ALA A 190 -8.91 -4.85 -5.31
N PHE A 191 -9.37 -4.98 -4.05
CA PHE A 191 -8.56 -4.70 -2.85
C PHE A 191 -7.27 -5.54 -2.84
N TRP A 192 -7.39 -6.85 -3.04
CA TRP A 192 -6.23 -7.75 -3.06
C TRP A 192 -5.29 -7.48 -4.24
N SER A 193 -5.83 -7.08 -5.39
CA SER A 193 -5.04 -6.66 -6.55
C SER A 193 -4.19 -5.42 -6.25
N GLU A 194 -4.78 -4.38 -5.66
CA GLU A 194 -4.03 -3.20 -5.24
C GLU A 194 -2.99 -3.55 -4.16
N LEU A 195 -3.34 -4.47 -3.23
CA LEU A 195 -2.41 -4.92 -2.20
C LEU A 195 -1.19 -5.64 -2.79
N VAL A 196 -1.33 -6.39 -3.89
CA VAL A 196 -0.18 -6.95 -4.62
C VAL A 196 0.72 -5.84 -5.14
N LEU A 197 0.17 -4.80 -5.77
CA LEU A 197 0.95 -3.69 -6.31
C LEU A 197 1.71 -2.95 -5.19
N ASP A 198 1.03 -2.67 -4.09
CA ASP A 198 1.66 -1.99 -2.95
C ASP A 198 2.66 -2.90 -2.23
N GLY A 199 2.38 -4.18 -2.08
CA GLY A 199 3.31 -5.18 -1.56
C GLY A 199 4.60 -5.28 -2.39
N LEU A 200 4.49 -5.24 -3.72
CA LEU A 200 5.63 -5.17 -4.62
C LEU A 200 6.40 -3.85 -4.47
N HIS A 201 5.70 -2.73 -4.24
CA HIS A 201 6.35 -1.46 -3.90
C HIS A 201 7.10 -1.55 -2.57
N GLN A 202 6.49 -2.04 -1.51
CA GLN A 202 7.14 -2.21 -0.20
C GLN A 202 8.33 -3.19 -0.25
N SER A 203 8.35 -4.08 -1.24
CA SER A 203 9.46 -5.01 -1.53
C SER A 203 10.48 -4.46 -2.53
N VAL A 204 10.42 -3.17 -2.84
CA VAL A 204 11.35 -2.45 -3.74
C VAL A 204 11.38 -3.08 -5.17
N LYS A 205 10.24 -3.52 -5.66
CA LYS A 205 10.07 -4.03 -7.04
C LYS A 205 9.34 -3.03 -7.94
N LEU A 206 8.48 -2.18 -7.37
CA LEU A 206 7.78 -1.11 -8.06
C LEU A 206 8.02 0.25 -7.39
N ALA A 207 7.94 1.32 -8.17
CA ALA A 207 7.84 2.68 -7.66
C ALA A 207 6.37 3.05 -7.43
N ARG A 208 6.10 3.73 -6.31
CA ARG A 208 4.80 4.32 -6.00
C ARG A 208 4.97 5.82 -5.84
N HIS A 209 4.04 6.56 -6.40
CA HIS A 209 3.94 8.02 -6.28
C HIS A 209 2.55 8.38 -5.80
N ASP A 210 2.50 9.06 -4.67
CA ASP A 210 1.26 9.58 -4.09
C ASP A 210 1.13 11.06 -4.47
N LEU A 211 0.00 11.45 -5.06
CA LEU A 211 -0.35 12.82 -5.44
C LEU A 211 -1.80 13.07 -5.00
N ASP A 212 -1.98 13.82 -3.92
CA ASP A 212 -3.29 14.11 -3.32
C ASP A 212 -4.15 12.85 -3.13
N SER A 213 -5.27 12.73 -3.85
CA SER A 213 -6.18 11.58 -3.84
C SER A 213 -5.77 10.44 -4.80
N THR A 214 -4.60 10.55 -5.44
CA THR A 214 -4.18 9.65 -6.51
C THR A 214 -2.91 8.89 -6.15
N VAL A 215 -2.89 7.59 -6.43
CA VAL A 215 -1.73 6.71 -6.28
C VAL A 215 -1.33 6.18 -7.66
N SER A 216 -0.06 6.30 -8.02
CA SER A 216 0.46 5.78 -9.29
C SER A 216 1.58 4.78 -9.05
N TYR A 217 1.44 3.59 -9.65
CA TYR A 217 2.46 2.55 -9.66
C TYR A 217 3.14 2.50 -11.04
N LYS A 218 4.46 2.39 -11.04
CA LYS A 218 5.28 2.31 -12.26
C LYS A 218 6.58 1.56 -12.01
N GLU A 219 7.35 1.34 -13.08
CA GLU A 219 8.66 0.73 -12.99
C GLU A 219 9.57 1.45 -11.97
N LEU A 220 10.25 0.65 -11.15
CA LEU A 220 11.33 1.16 -10.31
C LEU A 220 12.58 1.36 -11.18
N LEU A 221 12.87 2.59 -11.57
CA LEU A 221 14.11 2.92 -12.28
C LEU A 221 15.30 2.60 -11.36
N LYS A 222 15.97 1.49 -11.62
CA LYS A 222 17.28 1.23 -11.04
C LYS A 222 18.23 2.26 -11.62
N PHE A 223 18.61 3.27 -10.89
CA PHE A 223 19.71 4.15 -11.23
C PHE A 223 20.96 3.25 -11.43
N GLN A 224 21.29 2.93 -12.66
CA GLN A 224 22.61 2.44 -12.96
C GLN A 224 23.56 3.57 -12.58
N LEU A 225 24.26 3.40 -11.45
CA LEU A 225 25.41 4.21 -11.11
C LEU A 225 26.38 4.06 -12.29
N VAL A 226 26.35 5.03 -13.20
CA VAL A 226 27.37 5.18 -14.25
C VAL A 226 28.67 5.33 -13.48
N LYS A 227 29.47 4.26 -13.42
CA LYS A 227 30.84 4.34 -12.90
C LYS A 227 31.52 5.47 -13.64
N PRO A 228 32.02 6.51 -12.94
CA PRO A 228 32.76 7.57 -13.63
C PRO A 228 33.92 6.91 -14.41
N PRO A 229 34.21 7.39 -15.63
CA PRO A 229 35.26 6.83 -16.46
C PRO A 229 36.56 6.83 -15.65
N ARG A 230 37.22 5.65 -15.55
CA ARG A 230 38.53 5.53 -14.90
C ARG A 230 39.45 6.51 -15.60
N ARG A 231 39.93 7.53 -14.93
CA ARG A 231 41.02 8.37 -15.40
C ARG A 231 42.21 7.47 -15.66
N GLY A 232 42.56 7.30 -16.94
CA GLY A 232 43.77 6.61 -17.33
C GLY A 232 45.02 7.26 -16.72
N PRO A 233 46.12 6.51 -16.55
CA PRO A 233 47.34 7.03 -15.94
C PRO A 233 47.84 8.21 -16.77
N ARG A 234 48.07 9.37 -16.11
CA ARG A 234 48.77 10.50 -16.73
C ARG A 234 50.13 10.04 -17.20
N ARG A 235 50.35 10.01 -18.51
CA ARG A 235 51.70 9.90 -19.06
C ARG A 235 52.51 11.11 -18.58
N GLY A 236 53.51 10.83 -17.78
CA GLY A 236 54.51 11.82 -17.41
C GLY A 236 55.21 12.32 -18.68
N THR A 237 55.16 13.63 -18.90
CA THR A 237 56.04 14.29 -19.86
C THR A 237 57.43 14.30 -19.24
N GLY A 238 58.33 13.55 -19.89
CA GLY A 238 59.73 13.52 -19.53
C GLY A 238 60.36 14.89 -19.66
N GLU A 239 61.19 15.17 -18.69
CA GLU A 239 62.15 16.27 -18.74
C GLU A 239 63.11 16.07 -19.88
N ILE A 240 63.37 17.13 -20.61
CA ILE A 240 64.58 17.30 -21.47
C ILE A 240 65.32 18.49 -20.90
N ASN A 241 66.53 18.18 -20.39
CA ASN A 241 67.68 19.07 -20.16
C ASN A 241 67.44 20.43 -19.54
#